data_d78c19f720d501b5a7645e0ffa4a4a99
#
_entry.id   d78c19f720d501b5a7645e0ffa4a4a99
#
_cell.length_a   1.000
_cell.length_b   1.000
_cell.length_c   1.000
_cell.angle_alpha   90.00
_cell.angle_beta   90.00
_cell.angle_gamma   90.00
#
_symmetry.space_group_name_H-M   'P 1'
#
loop_
_entity.id
_entity.type
_entity.pdbx_description
1 polymer ?
#
loop_
_entity_poly.entity_id
_entity_poly.type
_entity_poly.pdbx_seq_one_letter_code
_entity_poly.pdbx_strand_id
1 'polypeptide(L)'
;MECISCQACVKPCPAHALSVADGKVVWDNSICINCDNCIKVCQHKSTPKIELLSAREVADRCISNMPFIRGITTSGGECMLRPDFLYELFTYCNAAGLSCLIDSNGTIDFTEYRDLLDLSSGVMLDVKAWDDQWFEHLTGENGVTVRKNLAFLAEQNKLEEVRVIVTEGWNDAEAAVDGIASTLGEKVGQTRIRLMKFRRFGVRGPMENSPSPSDERMQAIELQARSLGFGEVVVS
;
A
#
# COMPACT_ATOMS: atom_id res chain seq x y z
N MET A 1 9.39 9.02 -4.81
CA MET A 1 10.38 10.00 -5.32
C MET A 1 9.63 11.19 -5.85
N GLU A 2 10.06 12.38 -5.49
CA GLU A 2 9.35 13.59 -5.84
C GLU A 2 9.91 14.22 -7.11
N CYS A 3 9.03 14.76 -7.95
CA CYS A 3 9.41 15.56 -9.09
C CYS A 3 10.01 16.90 -8.61
N ILE A 4 11.24 17.20 -8.97
CA ILE A 4 11.91 18.48 -8.64
C ILE A 4 11.66 19.56 -9.70
N SER A 5 10.76 19.32 -10.63
CA SER A 5 10.40 20.24 -11.73
C SER A 5 11.59 20.71 -12.59
N CYS A 6 12.61 19.84 -12.77
CA CYS A 6 13.79 20.15 -13.59
C CYS A 6 13.50 20.26 -15.09
N GLN A 7 12.28 19.96 -15.53
CA GLN A 7 11.77 20.12 -16.90
C GLN A 7 12.45 19.23 -17.96
N ALA A 8 13.36 18.36 -17.58
CA ALA A 8 14.10 17.49 -18.53
C ALA A 8 13.19 16.59 -19.38
N CYS A 9 11.97 16.29 -18.87
CA CYS A 9 10.97 15.47 -19.58
C CYS A 9 10.13 16.22 -20.62
N VAL A 10 10.12 17.56 -20.62
CA VAL A 10 9.27 18.37 -21.51
C VAL A 10 9.78 18.29 -22.96
N LYS A 11 11.07 18.61 -23.16
CA LYS A 11 11.69 18.66 -24.51
C LYS A 11 11.60 17.36 -25.29
N PRO A 12 11.85 16.17 -24.71
CA PRO A 12 11.82 14.90 -25.44
C PRO A 12 10.41 14.31 -25.60
N CYS A 13 9.37 15.01 -25.22
CA CYS A 13 7.98 14.56 -25.41
C CYS A 13 7.56 14.69 -26.89
N PRO A 14 7.40 13.58 -27.65
CA PRO A 14 7.12 13.67 -29.08
C PRO A 14 5.72 14.18 -29.40
N ALA A 15 4.79 14.04 -28.45
CA ALA A 15 3.41 14.53 -28.60
C ALA A 15 3.22 15.93 -28.01
N HIS A 16 4.27 16.57 -27.48
CA HIS A 16 4.20 17.86 -26.79
C HIS A 16 3.14 17.92 -25.67
N ALA A 17 2.86 16.75 -25.07
CA ALA A 17 1.88 16.60 -23.99
C ALA A 17 2.40 17.11 -22.63
N LEU A 18 3.60 17.68 -22.58
CA LEU A 18 4.19 18.26 -21.38
C LEU A 18 4.54 19.72 -21.64
N SER A 19 4.09 20.58 -20.74
CA SER A 19 4.38 21.98 -20.71
C SER A 19 4.87 22.43 -19.33
N VAL A 20 5.20 23.70 -19.19
CA VAL A 20 5.60 24.29 -17.91
C VAL A 20 4.60 25.40 -17.58
N ALA A 21 3.95 25.30 -16.43
CA ALA A 21 3.12 26.35 -15.88
C ALA A 21 3.52 26.59 -14.41
N ASP A 22 3.71 27.84 -14.03
CA ASP A 22 4.12 28.25 -12.67
C ASP A 22 5.35 27.49 -12.14
N GLY A 23 6.34 27.24 -13.02
CA GLY A 23 7.57 26.51 -12.69
C GLY A 23 7.41 25.00 -12.51
N LYS A 24 6.21 24.46 -12.68
CA LYS A 24 5.90 23.03 -12.58
C LYS A 24 5.64 22.44 -13.95
N VAL A 25 5.97 21.15 -14.10
CA VAL A 25 5.64 20.40 -15.31
C VAL A 25 4.16 20.01 -15.24
N VAL A 26 3.41 20.40 -16.29
CA VAL A 26 1.99 20.06 -16.46
C VAL A 26 1.85 19.04 -17.58
N TRP A 27 0.98 18.07 -17.37
CA TRP A 27 0.70 16.99 -18.31
C TRP A 27 -0.71 17.13 -18.89
N ASP A 28 -0.78 17.11 -20.21
CA ASP A 28 -2.03 17.02 -20.97
C ASP A 28 -2.28 15.58 -21.38
N ASN A 29 -3.23 14.92 -20.69
CA ASN A 29 -3.61 13.54 -20.96
C ASN A 29 -4.27 13.38 -22.35
N SER A 30 -4.94 14.42 -22.86
CA SER A 30 -5.74 14.35 -24.09
C SER A 30 -4.90 14.12 -25.35
N ILE A 31 -3.64 14.57 -25.34
CA ILE A 31 -2.69 14.46 -26.46
C ILE A 31 -1.54 13.48 -26.16
N CYS A 32 -1.50 12.89 -24.96
CA CYS A 32 -0.45 11.97 -24.56
C CYS A 32 -0.58 10.62 -25.26
N ILE A 33 0.47 10.22 -25.98
CA ILE A 33 0.55 8.91 -26.70
C ILE A 33 1.12 7.77 -25.84
N ASN A 34 1.31 7.97 -24.54
CA ASN A 34 1.81 6.98 -23.59
C ASN A 34 3.16 6.31 -23.97
N CYS A 35 4.06 7.02 -24.63
CA CYS A 35 5.38 6.48 -25.04
C CYS A 35 6.41 6.34 -23.90
N ASP A 36 6.15 6.90 -22.73
CA ASP A 36 6.98 6.90 -21.52
C ASP A 36 8.38 7.53 -21.65
N ASN A 37 8.66 8.28 -22.70
CA ASN A 37 9.93 8.99 -22.85
C ASN A 37 10.21 9.92 -21.67
N CYS A 38 9.17 10.56 -21.12
CA CYS A 38 9.27 11.43 -19.95
C CYS A 38 9.78 10.69 -18.70
N ILE A 39 9.41 9.42 -18.55
CA ILE A 39 9.85 8.57 -17.43
C ILE A 39 11.30 8.10 -17.67
N LYS A 40 11.62 7.69 -18.90
CA LYS A 40 12.96 7.19 -19.27
C LYS A 40 14.06 8.24 -19.10
N VAL A 41 13.77 9.51 -19.42
CA VAL A 41 14.77 10.59 -19.32
C VAL A 41 14.88 11.18 -17.91
N CYS A 42 13.96 10.85 -17.02
CA CYS A 42 13.93 11.42 -15.68
C CYS A 42 15.01 10.82 -14.79
N GLN A 43 16.05 11.61 -14.47
CA GLN A 43 17.13 11.17 -13.56
C GLN A 43 16.61 10.93 -12.13
N HIS A 44 15.51 11.58 -11.75
CA HIS A 44 14.84 11.39 -10.47
C HIS A 44 13.82 10.25 -10.49
N LYS A 45 13.70 9.56 -11.63
CA LYS A 45 12.76 8.41 -11.82
C LYS A 45 11.33 8.72 -11.38
N SER A 46 10.91 9.97 -11.57
CA SER A 46 9.56 10.45 -11.28
C SER A 46 8.72 10.46 -12.56
N THR A 47 7.40 10.48 -12.41
CA THR A 47 6.47 10.65 -13.53
C THR A 47 5.83 12.04 -13.49
N PRO A 48 5.73 12.75 -14.63
CA PRO A 48 4.94 13.97 -14.73
C PRO A 48 3.45 13.69 -15.01
N LYS A 49 3.08 12.42 -15.28
CA LYS A 49 1.71 12.00 -15.59
C LYS A 49 0.91 11.90 -14.30
N ILE A 50 0.50 13.04 -13.76
CA ILE A 50 -0.32 13.14 -12.56
C ILE A 50 -1.55 14.00 -12.84
N GLU A 51 -2.68 13.62 -12.27
CA GLU A 51 -3.90 14.40 -12.23
C GLU A 51 -4.16 14.82 -10.79
N LEU A 52 -4.60 16.05 -10.59
CA LEU A 52 -5.15 16.51 -9.31
C LEU A 52 -6.66 16.32 -9.36
N LEU A 53 -7.16 15.44 -8.53
CA LEU A 53 -8.57 15.09 -8.47
C LEU A 53 -9.09 15.32 -7.05
N SER A 54 -10.31 15.82 -6.96
CA SER A 54 -11.07 15.84 -5.72
C SER A 54 -11.57 14.44 -5.37
N ALA A 55 -11.93 14.22 -4.11
CA ALA A 55 -12.54 12.96 -3.66
C ALA A 55 -13.82 12.65 -4.46
N ARG A 56 -14.60 13.66 -4.83
CA ARG A 56 -15.80 13.52 -5.65
C ARG A 56 -15.47 13.00 -7.05
N GLU A 57 -14.49 13.58 -7.74
CA GLU A 57 -14.09 13.14 -9.08
C GLU A 57 -13.55 11.72 -9.08
N VAL A 58 -12.80 11.32 -8.04
CA VAL A 58 -12.36 9.94 -7.87
C VAL A 58 -13.54 9.01 -7.62
N ALA A 59 -14.48 9.40 -6.76
CA ALA A 59 -15.69 8.62 -6.51
C ALA A 59 -16.52 8.42 -7.79
N ASP A 60 -16.72 9.47 -8.59
CA ASP A 60 -17.48 9.38 -9.83
C ASP A 60 -16.83 8.40 -10.84
N ARG A 61 -15.48 8.38 -10.91
CA ARG A 61 -14.73 7.37 -11.71
C ARG A 61 -14.94 5.96 -11.17
N CYS A 62 -14.94 5.76 -9.85
CA CYS A 62 -15.21 4.46 -9.24
C CYS A 62 -16.64 4.00 -9.50
N ILE A 63 -17.62 4.89 -9.32
CA ILE A 63 -19.04 4.62 -9.54
C ILE A 63 -19.32 4.24 -10.99
N SER A 64 -18.65 4.89 -11.96
CA SER A 64 -18.80 4.53 -13.38
C SER A 64 -18.36 3.10 -13.69
N ASN A 65 -17.52 2.49 -12.83
CA ASN A 65 -17.05 1.12 -12.95
C ASN A 65 -17.89 0.09 -12.15
N MET A 66 -18.94 0.49 -11.46
CA MET A 66 -19.79 -0.40 -10.64
C MET A 66 -20.28 -1.67 -11.35
N PRO A 67 -20.55 -1.69 -12.65
CA PRO A 67 -20.90 -2.94 -13.34
C PRO A 67 -19.82 -4.03 -13.21
N PHE A 68 -18.57 -3.67 -12.93
CA PHE A 68 -17.42 -4.58 -12.89
C PHE A 68 -16.79 -4.70 -11.51
N ILE A 69 -17.10 -3.81 -10.55
CA ILE A 69 -16.48 -3.78 -9.22
C ILE A 69 -17.54 -3.78 -8.12
N ARG A 70 -17.19 -4.31 -6.95
CA ARG A 70 -18.02 -4.28 -5.73
C ARG A 70 -17.52 -3.31 -4.69
N GLY A 71 -16.29 -2.83 -4.86
CA GLY A 71 -15.63 -1.93 -3.92
C GLY A 71 -14.32 -1.42 -4.47
N ILE A 72 -13.69 -0.58 -3.68
CA ILE A 72 -12.39 0.02 -3.95
C ILE A 72 -11.40 -0.30 -2.84
N THR A 73 -10.13 -0.30 -3.18
CA THR A 73 -9.03 -0.30 -2.21
C THR A 73 -8.21 0.96 -2.40
N THR A 74 -8.06 1.74 -1.34
CA THR A 74 -7.18 2.90 -1.35
C THR A 74 -5.77 2.51 -0.93
N SER A 75 -4.81 2.87 -1.74
CA SER A 75 -3.39 2.58 -1.57
C SER A 75 -2.59 3.84 -1.95
N GLY A 76 -1.30 3.71 -2.25
CA GLY A 76 -0.48 4.80 -2.75
C GLY A 76 0.93 4.75 -2.16
N GLY A 77 1.52 5.89 -1.71
CA GLY A 77 2.63 5.87 -0.78
C GLY A 77 2.15 5.36 0.57
N GLU A 78 1.44 6.23 1.30
CA GLU A 78 0.61 5.88 2.47
C GLU A 78 -0.68 6.70 2.36
N CYS A 79 -1.81 6.02 2.17
CA CYS A 79 -3.08 6.69 1.97
C CYS A 79 -3.58 7.41 3.23
N MET A 80 -3.23 6.90 4.41
CA MET A 80 -3.60 7.50 5.70
C MET A 80 -2.91 8.83 5.98
N LEU A 81 -1.98 9.29 5.16
CA LEU A 81 -1.47 10.69 5.18
C LEU A 81 -2.51 11.71 4.71
N ARG A 82 -3.63 11.25 4.15
CA ARG A 82 -4.74 12.09 3.67
C ARG A 82 -6.09 11.59 4.18
N PRO A 83 -6.29 11.50 5.50
CA PRO A 83 -7.49 10.92 6.08
C PRO A 83 -8.77 11.67 5.69
N ASP A 84 -8.72 13.01 5.59
CA ASP A 84 -9.87 13.82 5.18
C ASP A 84 -10.33 13.48 3.76
N PHE A 85 -9.38 13.29 2.83
CA PHE A 85 -9.68 12.87 1.46
C PHE A 85 -10.32 11.48 1.44
N LEU A 86 -9.80 10.54 2.24
CA LEU A 86 -10.36 9.19 2.35
C LEU A 86 -11.78 9.22 2.93
N TYR A 87 -12.00 10.01 3.96
CA TYR A 87 -13.31 10.17 4.57
C TYR A 87 -14.36 10.65 3.55
N GLU A 88 -14.01 11.69 2.78
CA GLU A 88 -14.87 12.24 1.75
C GLU A 88 -15.11 11.22 0.62
N LEU A 89 -14.06 10.56 0.12
CA LEU A 89 -14.14 9.52 -0.90
C LEU A 89 -15.04 8.35 -0.47
N PHE A 90 -14.85 7.85 0.75
CA PHE A 90 -15.63 6.71 1.27
C PHE A 90 -17.09 7.10 1.50
N THR A 91 -17.35 8.33 1.91
CA THR A 91 -18.73 8.84 2.01
C THR A 91 -19.45 8.73 0.67
N TYR A 92 -18.85 9.18 -0.42
CA TYR A 92 -19.45 9.09 -1.75
C TYR A 92 -19.56 7.64 -2.25
N CYS A 93 -18.52 6.83 -2.08
CA CYS A 93 -18.51 5.45 -2.52
C CYS A 93 -19.55 4.61 -1.79
N ASN A 94 -19.66 4.74 -0.46
CA ASN A 94 -20.65 4.02 0.35
C ASN A 94 -22.08 4.42 0.01
N ALA A 95 -22.32 5.71 -0.25
CA ALA A 95 -23.64 6.18 -0.69
C ALA A 95 -24.07 5.55 -2.03
N ALA A 96 -23.11 5.16 -2.87
CA ALA A 96 -23.36 4.44 -4.11
C ALA A 96 -23.38 2.91 -3.95
N GLY A 97 -23.09 2.36 -2.76
CA GLY A 97 -23.07 0.93 -2.49
C GLY A 97 -21.72 0.24 -2.77
N LEU A 98 -20.64 0.98 -2.95
CA LEU A 98 -19.29 0.42 -3.07
C LEU A 98 -18.65 0.26 -1.69
N SER A 99 -18.09 -0.92 -1.41
CA SER A 99 -17.26 -1.14 -0.23
C SER A 99 -15.89 -0.44 -0.36
N CYS A 100 -15.28 -0.05 0.77
CA CYS A 100 -14.04 0.73 0.79
C CYS A 100 -13.02 0.07 1.71
N LEU A 101 -11.90 -0.41 1.18
CA LEU A 101 -10.78 -0.95 1.94
C LEU A 101 -9.62 0.04 2.01
N ILE A 102 -8.95 0.07 3.14
CA ILE A 102 -7.72 0.82 3.36
C ILE A 102 -6.53 -0.13 3.26
N ASP A 103 -5.57 0.16 2.40
CA ASP A 103 -4.29 -0.53 2.27
C ASP A 103 -3.20 0.35 2.87
N SER A 104 -2.72 -0.01 4.07
CA SER A 104 -1.85 0.85 4.88
C SER A 104 -0.60 0.14 5.36
N ASN A 105 0.50 0.89 5.41
CA ASN A 105 1.74 0.47 6.06
C ASN A 105 1.68 0.57 7.61
N GLY A 106 0.57 1.07 8.15
CA GLY A 106 0.30 1.12 9.58
C GLY A 106 1.08 2.16 10.38
N THR A 107 1.78 3.11 9.74
CA THR A 107 2.57 4.14 10.44
C THR A 107 1.72 5.24 11.06
N ILE A 108 0.48 5.41 10.62
CA ILE A 108 -0.49 6.37 11.18
C ILE A 108 -1.37 5.66 12.21
N ASP A 109 -1.57 6.28 13.37
CA ASP A 109 -2.35 5.72 14.48
C ASP A 109 -3.85 5.70 14.15
N PHE A 110 -4.40 4.53 13.88
CA PHE A 110 -5.81 4.36 13.54
C PHE A 110 -6.77 4.68 14.69
N THR A 111 -6.30 4.73 15.94
CA THR A 111 -7.16 5.09 17.06
C THR A 111 -7.70 6.52 16.97
N GLU A 112 -7.04 7.39 16.22
CA GLU A 112 -7.42 8.78 15.99
C GLU A 112 -8.43 8.96 14.85
N TYR A 113 -8.71 7.90 14.05
CA TYR A 113 -9.53 7.99 12.83
C TYR A 113 -10.71 7.00 12.84
N ARG A 114 -11.41 6.90 13.99
CA ARG A 114 -12.54 5.97 14.16
C ARG A 114 -13.66 6.22 13.17
N ASP A 115 -14.01 7.48 12.92
CA ASP A 115 -15.06 7.85 11.98
C ASP A 115 -14.74 7.40 10.54
N LEU A 116 -13.47 7.46 10.13
CA LEU A 116 -13.02 6.93 8.85
C LEU A 116 -13.07 5.39 8.84
N LEU A 117 -12.68 4.75 9.94
CA LEU A 117 -12.78 3.29 10.05
C LEU A 117 -14.24 2.82 9.98
N ASP A 118 -15.18 3.55 10.54
CA ASP A 118 -16.60 3.22 10.46
C ASP A 118 -17.12 3.23 9.01
N LEU A 119 -16.61 4.14 8.19
CA LEU A 119 -16.89 4.19 6.75
C LEU A 119 -16.15 3.12 5.96
N SER A 120 -15.05 2.56 6.49
CA SER A 120 -14.31 1.50 5.81
C SER A 120 -14.95 0.14 5.99
N SER A 121 -14.78 -0.73 5.00
CA SER A 121 -15.09 -2.16 5.11
C SER A 121 -14.02 -2.92 5.89
N GLY A 122 -12.81 -2.35 6.03
CA GLY A 122 -11.68 -2.92 6.75
C GLY A 122 -10.34 -2.36 6.29
N VAL A 123 -9.30 -2.84 6.93
CA VAL A 123 -7.91 -2.44 6.68
C VAL A 123 -7.08 -3.67 6.31
N MET A 124 -6.32 -3.58 5.24
CA MET A 124 -5.22 -4.48 4.93
C MET A 124 -3.95 -3.85 5.49
N LEU A 125 -3.36 -4.48 6.51
CA LEU A 125 -2.25 -3.93 7.27
C LEU A 125 -0.94 -4.62 6.90
N ASP A 126 0.06 -3.84 6.47
CA ASP A 126 1.41 -4.34 6.25
C ASP A 126 2.19 -4.40 7.57
N VAL A 127 2.67 -5.59 7.94
CA VAL A 127 3.64 -5.79 9.01
C VAL A 127 4.97 -6.19 8.36
N LYS A 128 5.90 -5.24 8.28
CA LYS A 128 7.12 -5.41 7.48
C LYS A 128 8.24 -6.16 8.19
N ALA A 129 8.25 -6.10 9.52
CA ALA A 129 9.11 -6.86 10.43
C ALA A 129 8.47 -6.86 11.82
N TRP A 130 8.98 -7.66 12.75
CA TRP A 130 8.48 -7.71 14.13
C TRP A 130 9.43 -7.03 15.12
N ASP A 131 10.70 -7.39 15.09
CA ASP A 131 11.74 -6.76 15.91
C ASP A 131 12.03 -5.34 15.43
N ASP A 132 12.21 -4.40 16.38
CA ASP A 132 12.41 -3.00 16.04
C ASP A 132 13.71 -2.75 15.25
N GLN A 133 14.76 -3.55 15.44
CA GLN A 133 16.00 -3.40 14.68
C GLN A 133 15.80 -3.81 13.22
N TRP A 134 15.07 -4.90 12.96
CA TRP A 134 14.70 -5.31 11.62
C TRP A 134 13.73 -4.34 10.98
N PHE A 135 12.78 -3.82 11.76
CA PHE A 135 11.80 -2.85 11.27
C PHE A 135 12.51 -1.54 10.85
N GLU A 136 13.40 -1.02 11.69
CA GLU A 136 14.20 0.17 11.38
C GLU A 136 15.15 -0.07 10.21
N HIS A 137 15.80 -1.23 10.14
CA HIS A 137 16.67 -1.60 9.03
C HIS A 137 15.94 -1.58 7.67
N LEU A 138 14.70 -2.07 7.63
CA LEU A 138 13.92 -2.17 6.39
C LEU A 138 13.20 -0.86 6.04
N THR A 139 12.70 -0.11 7.03
CA THR A 139 11.77 1.02 6.82
C THR A 139 12.35 2.38 7.20
N GLY A 140 13.36 2.41 8.05
CA GLY A 140 13.90 3.63 8.67
C GLY A 140 13.11 4.10 9.90
N GLU A 141 12.09 3.36 10.35
CA GLU A 141 11.20 3.71 11.46
C GLU A 141 11.00 2.50 12.39
N ASN A 142 10.47 2.71 13.59
CA ASN A 142 10.12 1.61 14.50
C ASN A 142 8.73 1.03 14.24
N GLY A 143 8.50 -0.20 14.70
CA GLY A 143 7.24 -0.94 14.49
C GLY A 143 6.14 -0.71 15.55
N VAL A 144 6.34 0.18 16.52
CA VAL A 144 5.42 0.34 17.68
C VAL A 144 4.00 0.68 17.25
N THR A 145 3.83 1.68 16.37
CA THR A 145 2.50 2.09 15.89
C THR A 145 1.82 0.98 15.08
N VAL A 146 2.58 0.24 14.28
CA VAL A 146 2.05 -0.87 13.47
C VAL A 146 1.51 -1.98 14.37
N ARG A 147 2.25 -2.37 15.42
CA ARG A 147 1.80 -3.38 16.39
C ARG A 147 0.58 -2.91 17.19
N LYS A 148 0.54 -1.61 17.59
CA LYS A 148 -0.64 -0.99 18.21
C LYS A 148 -1.85 -1.06 17.28
N ASN A 149 -1.69 -0.70 16.03
CA ASN A 149 -2.75 -0.73 15.03
C ASN A 149 -3.24 -2.17 14.77
N LEU A 150 -2.35 -3.16 14.73
CA LEU A 150 -2.72 -4.57 14.58
C LEU A 150 -3.71 -4.99 15.66
N ALA A 151 -3.37 -4.75 16.94
CA ALA A 151 -4.24 -5.08 18.07
C ALA A 151 -5.56 -4.32 17.98
N PHE A 152 -5.50 -3.00 17.77
CA PHE A 152 -6.67 -2.14 17.73
C PHE A 152 -7.63 -2.54 16.57
N LEU A 153 -7.12 -2.73 15.36
CA LEU A 153 -7.95 -3.11 14.21
C LEU A 153 -8.60 -4.48 14.41
N ALA A 154 -7.88 -5.42 14.99
CA ALA A 154 -8.43 -6.72 15.35
C ALA A 154 -9.56 -6.58 16.39
N GLU A 155 -9.38 -5.78 17.45
CA GLU A 155 -10.41 -5.53 18.47
C GLU A 155 -11.67 -4.89 17.87
N GLN A 156 -11.50 -3.97 16.91
CA GLN A 156 -12.61 -3.29 16.23
C GLN A 156 -13.26 -4.14 15.12
N ASN A 157 -12.78 -5.36 14.86
CA ASN A 157 -13.19 -6.20 13.71
C ASN A 157 -13.04 -5.47 12.36
N LYS A 158 -11.99 -4.66 12.24
CA LYS A 158 -11.62 -3.90 11.04
C LYS A 158 -10.34 -4.42 10.37
N LEU A 159 -9.71 -5.46 10.89
CA LEU A 159 -8.57 -6.12 10.26
C LEU A 159 -9.07 -7.10 9.20
N GLU A 160 -9.04 -6.69 7.93
CA GLU A 160 -9.45 -7.52 6.80
C GLU A 160 -8.37 -8.53 6.41
N GLU A 161 -7.11 -8.08 6.35
CA GLU A 161 -5.96 -8.90 6.00
C GLU A 161 -4.71 -8.33 6.69
N VAL A 162 -3.86 -9.18 7.23
CA VAL A 162 -2.51 -8.80 7.62
C VAL A 162 -1.53 -9.32 6.58
N ARG A 163 -0.55 -8.49 6.19
CA ARG A 163 0.40 -8.82 5.13
C ARG A 163 1.82 -8.78 5.64
N VAL A 164 2.58 -9.81 5.32
CA VAL A 164 4.01 -9.92 5.62
C VAL A 164 4.76 -10.11 4.31
N ILE A 165 5.67 -9.20 3.99
CA ILE A 165 6.62 -9.41 2.90
C ILE A 165 7.76 -10.28 3.41
N VAL A 166 8.11 -11.32 2.66
CA VAL A 166 9.23 -12.19 2.97
C VAL A 166 10.43 -11.78 2.13
N THR A 167 11.52 -11.40 2.80
CA THR A 167 12.77 -10.94 2.15
C THR A 167 13.96 -11.76 2.64
N GLU A 168 15.03 -11.83 1.87
CA GLU A 168 16.27 -12.45 2.32
C GLU A 168 17.18 -11.42 2.99
N GLY A 169 17.39 -11.56 4.31
CA GLY A 169 18.33 -10.73 5.07
C GLY A 169 17.91 -9.29 5.31
N TRP A 170 16.60 -8.94 5.11
CA TRP A 170 16.10 -7.58 5.32
C TRP A 170 15.00 -7.50 6.36
N ASN A 171 14.40 -8.61 6.74
CA ASN A 171 13.40 -8.67 7.81
C ASN A 171 13.36 -10.05 8.47
N ASP A 172 12.66 -10.11 9.60
CA ASP A 172 12.39 -11.27 10.42
C ASP A 172 10.98 -11.80 10.18
N ALA A 173 10.67 -12.17 8.93
CA ALA A 173 9.32 -12.56 8.51
C ALA A 173 8.71 -13.68 9.38
N GLU A 174 9.51 -14.64 9.81
CA GLU A 174 9.12 -15.74 10.69
C GLU A 174 8.69 -15.20 12.07
N ALA A 175 9.48 -14.30 12.66
CA ALA A 175 9.13 -13.65 13.92
C ALA A 175 7.91 -12.75 13.78
N ALA A 176 7.74 -12.09 12.60
CA ALA A 176 6.54 -11.30 12.31
C ALA A 176 5.28 -12.16 12.33
N VAL A 177 5.29 -13.34 11.73
CA VAL A 177 4.15 -14.28 11.74
C VAL A 177 3.81 -14.72 13.17
N ASP A 178 4.81 -15.08 13.99
CA ASP A 178 4.62 -15.47 15.40
C ASP A 178 4.05 -14.30 16.23
N GLY A 179 4.64 -13.12 16.07
CA GLY A 179 4.23 -11.92 16.80
C GLY A 179 2.82 -11.46 16.45
N ILE A 180 2.45 -11.53 15.18
CA ILE A 180 1.08 -11.26 14.72
C ILE A 180 0.12 -12.24 15.38
N ALA A 181 0.37 -13.55 15.31
CA ALA A 181 -0.50 -14.57 15.90
C ALA A 181 -0.65 -14.37 17.42
N SER A 182 0.45 -14.08 18.11
CA SER A 182 0.44 -13.79 19.56
C SER A 182 -0.41 -12.56 19.90
N THR A 183 -0.33 -11.50 19.09
CA THR A 183 -1.11 -10.26 19.29
C THR A 183 -2.60 -10.49 19.04
N LEU A 184 -2.95 -11.28 18.03
CA LEU A 184 -4.33 -11.58 17.68
C LEU A 184 -5.01 -12.52 18.67
N GLY A 185 -4.25 -13.40 19.35
CA GLY A 185 -4.80 -14.36 20.30
C GLY A 185 -5.93 -15.20 19.69
N GLU A 186 -7.10 -15.20 20.32
CA GLU A 186 -8.26 -15.96 19.85
C GLU A 186 -8.79 -15.53 18.47
N LYS A 187 -8.45 -14.32 18.01
CA LYS A 187 -8.89 -13.81 16.72
C LYS A 187 -8.05 -14.30 15.54
N VAL A 188 -6.95 -15.01 15.78
CA VAL A 188 -6.09 -15.56 14.72
C VAL A 188 -6.88 -16.42 13.74
N GLY A 189 -7.81 -17.24 14.24
CA GLY A 189 -8.66 -18.11 13.41
C GLY A 189 -9.68 -17.38 12.52
N GLN A 190 -9.85 -16.07 12.71
CA GLN A 190 -10.73 -15.23 11.89
C GLN A 190 -9.94 -14.31 10.95
N THR A 191 -8.62 -14.28 11.10
CA THR A 191 -7.74 -13.35 10.37
C THR A 191 -7.11 -14.03 9.17
N ARG A 192 -7.17 -13.34 8.02
CA ARG A 192 -6.41 -13.69 6.83
C ARG A 192 -4.99 -13.15 6.96
N ILE A 193 -3.99 -14.00 6.69
CA ILE A 193 -2.60 -13.57 6.52
C ILE A 193 -2.16 -13.78 5.07
N ARG A 194 -1.51 -12.77 4.50
CA ARG A 194 -0.88 -12.86 3.18
C ARG A 194 0.63 -12.80 3.32
N LEU A 195 1.29 -13.84 2.86
CA LEU A 195 2.75 -13.95 2.77
C LEU A 195 3.17 -13.58 1.35
N MET A 196 3.84 -12.44 1.22
CA MET A 196 4.24 -11.90 -0.09
C MET A 196 5.71 -12.18 -0.34
N LYS A 197 5.99 -12.95 -1.40
CA LYS A 197 7.35 -13.21 -1.84
C LYS A 197 7.96 -11.94 -2.43
N PHE A 198 9.08 -11.46 -1.86
CA PHE A 198 9.79 -10.32 -2.41
C PHE A 198 10.23 -10.57 -3.85
N ARG A 199 10.00 -9.59 -4.71
CA ARG A 199 10.39 -9.60 -6.12
C ARG A 199 11.14 -8.31 -6.45
N ARG A 200 12.26 -8.42 -7.15
CA ARG A 200 13.12 -7.27 -7.51
C ARG A 200 12.51 -6.30 -8.52
N PHE A 201 11.38 -6.63 -9.11
CA PHE A 201 10.80 -5.81 -10.17
C PHE A 201 10.44 -4.41 -9.66
N GLY A 202 11.08 -3.38 -10.22
CA GLY A 202 10.87 -1.98 -9.85
C GLY A 202 11.53 -1.53 -8.53
N VAL A 203 12.20 -2.44 -7.80
CA VAL A 203 12.91 -2.12 -6.57
C VAL A 203 14.17 -1.31 -6.88
N ARG A 204 14.50 -0.37 -6.00
CA ARG A 204 15.64 0.55 -6.12
C ARG A 204 16.35 0.69 -4.77
N GLY A 205 17.59 1.18 -4.80
CA GLY A 205 18.38 1.38 -3.59
C GLY A 205 19.00 0.08 -3.07
N PRO A 206 19.21 -0.06 -1.75
CA PRO A 206 19.98 -1.17 -1.18
C PRO A 206 19.43 -2.56 -1.53
N MET A 207 18.11 -2.67 -1.69
CA MET A 207 17.45 -3.94 -2.01
C MET A 207 17.39 -4.28 -3.50
N GLU A 208 17.92 -3.42 -4.39
CA GLU A 208 17.80 -3.59 -5.85
C GLU A 208 18.35 -4.95 -6.35
N ASN A 209 19.40 -5.45 -5.66
CA ASN A 209 20.04 -6.72 -6.00
C ASN A 209 19.74 -7.84 -4.98
N SER A 210 18.84 -7.61 -4.03
CA SER A 210 18.49 -8.63 -3.05
C SER A 210 17.81 -9.83 -3.70
N PRO A 211 18.15 -11.07 -3.33
CA PRO A 211 17.50 -12.24 -3.88
C PRO A 211 16.05 -12.33 -3.43
N SER A 212 15.22 -12.94 -4.26
CA SER A 212 13.90 -13.38 -3.81
C SER A 212 14.06 -14.59 -2.87
N PRO A 213 13.22 -14.74 -1.85
CA PRO A 213 13.20 -15.93 -0.99
C PRO A 213 13.03 -17.21 -1.82
N SER A 214 13.60 -18.30 -1.33
CA SER A 214 13.39 -19.61 -1.96
C SER A 214 11.95 -20.08 -1.78
N ASP A 215 11.51 -21.01 -2.63
CA ASP A 215 10.18 -21.60 -2.50
C ASP A 215 10.06 -22.45 -1.22
N GLU A 216 11.15 -23.11 -0.81
CA GLU A 216 11.22 -23.88 0.43
C GLU A 216 11.02 -22.95 1.65
N ARG A 217 11.64 -21.76 1.66
CA ARG A 217 11.43 -20.78 2.75
C ARG A 217 10.00 -20.29 2.79
N MET A 218 9.43 -19.92 1.62
CA MET A 218 8.03 -19.52 1.54
C MET A 218 7.09 -20.60 2.07
N GLN A 219 7.33 -21.86 1.70
CA GLN A 219 6.56 -23.00 2.18
C GLN A 219 6.71 -23.23 3.70
N ALA A 220 7.92 -23.03 4.23
CA ALA A 220 8.15 -23.16 5.68
C ALA A 220 7.35 -22.11 6.47
N ILE A 221 7.36 -20.83 6.03
CA ILE A 221 6.60 -19.75 6.66
C ILE A 221 5.08 -19.97 6.49
N GLU A 222 4.65 -20.49 5.34
CA GLU A 222 3.24 -20.86 5.13
C GLU A 222 2.80 -21.94 6.13
N LEU A 223 3.59 -22.99 6.31
CA LEU A 223 3.31 -24.07 7.27
C LEU A 223 3.29 -23.53 8.71
N GLN A 224 4.21 -22.63 9.07
CA GLN A 224 4.21 -21.94 10.36
C GLN A 224 2.89 -21.17 10.57
N ALA A 225 2.48 -20.32 9.61
CA ALA A 225 1.24 -19.56 9.72
C ALA A 225 0.01 -20.49 9.88
N ARG A 226 -0.05 -21.58 9.11
CA ARG A 226 -1.12 -22.59 9.24
C ARG A 226 -1.12 -23.26 10.61
N SER A 227 0.05 -23.58 11.16
CA SER A 227 0.18 -24.22 12.49
C SER A 227 -0.22 -23.28 13.64
N LEU A 228 -0.07 -21.98 13.46
CA LEU A 228 -0.52 -20.95 14.39
C LEU A 228 -2.03 -20.70 14.37
N GLY A 229 -2.74 -21.29 13.41
CA GLY A 229 -4.20 -21.27 13.35
C GLY A 229 -4.81 -20.08 12.62
N PHE A 230 -4.08 -19.37 11.74
CA PHE A 230 -4.68 -18.33 10.90
C PHE A 230 -5.86 -18.88 10.08
N GLY A 231 -6.95 -18.10 10.02
CA GLY A 231 -8.17 -18.54 9.35
C GLY A 231 -8.02 -18.75 7.85
N GLU A 232 -7.19 -17.95 7.21
CA GLU A 232 -6.80 -18.11 5.80
C GLU A 232 -5.32 -17.71 5.62
N VAL A 233 -4.56 -18.55 4.93
CA VAL A 233 -3.15 -18.28 4.59
C VAL A 233 -3.01 -18.21 3.08
N VAL A 234 -2.63 -17.04 2.57
CA VAL A 234 -2.43 -16.76 1.14
C VAL A 234 -0.95 -16.52 0.87
N VAL A 235 -0.39 -17.17 -0.15
CA VAL A 235 0.99 -16.95 -0.61
C VAL A 235 0.96 -16.34 -2.01
N SER A 236 1.76 -15.27 -2.25
CA SER A 236 1.76 -14.55 -3.52
C SER A 236 3.16 -14.06 -3.95
#